data_58a2103ff7991ae1fa0d10dc4b2aed9e
#
_entry.id   58a2103ff7991ae1fa0d10dc4b2aed9e
#
_cell.length_a   1.000
_cell.length_b   1.000
_cell.length_c   1.000
_cell.angle_alpha   90.00
_cell.angle_beta   90.00
_cell.angle_gamma   90.00
#
_symmetry.space_group_name_H-M   'P 1'
#
loop_
_entity.id
_entity.type
_entity.pdbx_description
1 polymer ?
#
loop_
_entity_poly.entity_id
_entity_poly.type
_entity_poly.pdbx_seq_one_letter_code
_entity_poly.pdbx_strand_id
1 'polypeptide(L)'
;MIFLHKILPLFVMPIMVFILIILFNTFKGYKKSTYYSLILFYVISTPIFSNFIMKQVEGEYEFENFKNLKKADAIVVLSGMMRINEFENDYKIEWGDADRFFKGIELYNFNKSNVIVFTGGKSPYNKTKISEGDILKEYAIRFGVKEEDILITKEVLNTSDESYAVKDLIGNKKTIILVTSAFHMSRAKSLFEKQGHIVIPYKVDFKNPLKFSWHFIDFIASSQGLRKTEIALREILGRFYYSI
;
A
#
# COMPACT_ATOMS: atom_id res chain seq x y z
N MET A 1 -19.56 -7.62 -6.84
CA MET A 1 -19.10 -7.55 -5.44
C MET A 1 -17.89 -6.62 -5.24
N ILE A 2 -16.88 -6.65 -6.11
CA ILE A 2 -15.61 -5.88 -5.89
C ILE A 2 -15.81 -4.36 -5.79
N PHE A 3 -16.79 -3.79 -6.52
CA PHE A 3 -17.14 -2.37 -6.43
C PHE A 3 -17.66 -1.98 -5.03
N LEU A 4 -18.50 -2.82 -4.42
CA LEU A 4 -19.06 -2.56 -3.10
C LEU A 4 -17.96 -2.50 -2.04
N HIS A 5 -16.98 -3.44 -2.09
CA HIS A 5 -15.82 -3.45 -1.18
C HIS A 5 -14.90 -2.23 -1.33
N LYS A 6 -14.90 -1.57 -2.49
CA LYS A 6 -14.11 -0.36 -2.71
C LYS A 6 -14.88 0.93 -2.41
N ILE A 7 -16.20 0.93 -2.60
CA ILE A 7 -17.07 2.09 -2.37
C ILE A 7 -17.45 2.22 -0.90
N LEU A 8 -17.82 1.11 -0.24
CA LEU A 8 -18.26 1.14 1.16
C LEU A 8 -17.25 1.82 2.11
N PRO A 9 -15.92 1.52 2.03
CA PRO A 9 -14.94 2.20 2.87
C PRO A 9 -14.90 3.71 2.68
N LEU A 10 -15.28 4.26 1.51
CA LEU A 10 -15.27 5.70 1.27
C LEU A 10 -16.27 6.44 2.16
N PHE A 11 -17.41 5.82 2.48
CA PHE A 11 -18.42 6.41 3.38
C PHE A 11 -17.95 6.45 4.83
N VAL A 12 -16.96 5.65 5.20
CA VAL A 12 -16.37 5.60 6.55
C VAL A 12 -15.10 6.47 6.65
N MET A 13 -14.66 7.04 5.51
CA MET A 13 -13.49 7.93 5.53
C MET A 13 -13.81 9.27 6.19
N PRO A 14 -12.83 9.90 6.88
CA PRO A 14 -13.03 11.08 7.70
C PRO A 14 -13.79 12.23 7.02
N ILE A 15 -13.47 12.53 5.76
CA ILE A 15 -14.14 13.61 5.02
C ILE A 15 -15.64 13.32 4.86
N MET A 16 -16.00 12.11 4.42
CA MET A 16 -17.41 11.78 4.19
C MET A 16 -18.20 11.74 5.51
N VAL A 17 -17.62 11.09 6.53
CA VAL A 17 -18.22 11.06 7.89
C VAL A 17 -18.41 12.48 8.41
N PHE A 18 -17.42 13.35 8.26
CA PHE A 18 -17.52 14.75 8.69
C PHE A 18 -18.66 15.49 7.95
N ILE A 19 -18.73 15.37 6.63
CA ILE A 19 -19.80 16.00 5.82
C ILE A 19 -21.18 15.53 6.29
N LEU A 20 -21.36 14.20 6.47
CA LEU A 20 -22.62 13.62 6.90
C LEU A 20 -23.03 14.12 8.30
N ILE A 21 -22.08 14.21 9.25
CA ILE A 21 -22.34 14.72 10.58
C ILE A 21 -22.72 16.21 10.54
N ILE A 22 -22.01 17.02 9.75
CA ILE A 22 -22.34 18.46 9.63
C ILE A 22 -23.73 18.66 9.02
N LEU A 23 -24.06 17.94 7.94
CA LEU A 23 -25.38 18.01 7.33
C LEU A 23 -26.48 17.62 8.31
N PHE A 24 -26.31 16.50 9.02
CA PHE A 24 -27.25 16.04 10.02
C PHE A 24 -27.42 17.04 11.15
N ASN A 25 -26.33 17.56 11.71
CA ASN A 25 -26.35 18.54 12.79
C ASN A 25 -27.02 19.86 12.37
N THR A 26 -26.77 20.31 11.14
CA THR A 26 -27.38 21.49 10.57
C THR A 26 -28.91 21.31 10.45
N PHE A 27 -29.34 20.16 9.92
CA PHE A 27 -30.74 19.82 9.75
C PHE A 27 -31.49 19.73 11.11
N LYS A 28 -30.83 19.21 12.14
CA LYS A 28 -31.38 19.05 13.49
C LYS A 28 -31.16 20.28 14.39
N GLY A 29 -30.41 21.27 13.95
CA GLY A 29 -30.09 22.46 14.77
C GLY A 29 -29.12 22.18 15.93
N TYR A 30 -28.29 21.11 15.85
CA TYR A 30 -27.39 20.70 16.93
C TYR A 30 -26.05 21.47 16.92
N LYS A 31 -26.10 22.76 17.36
CA LYS A 31 -24.91 23.64 17.36
C LYS A 31 -23.72 23.07 18.12
N LYS A 32 -23.92 22.54 19.33
CA LYS A 32 -22.82 21.98 20.15
C LYS A 32 -22.15 20.80 19.44
N SER A 33 -22.91 19.88 18.87
CA SER A 33 -22.38 18.73 18.12
C SER A 33 -21.58 19.18 16.90
N THR A 34 -21.99 20.26 16.23
CA THR A 34 -21.24 20.86 15.11
C THR A 34 -19.86 21.34 15.56
N TYR A 35 -19.77 22.05 16.71
CA TYR A 35 -18.47 22.48 17.24
C TYR A 35 -17.54 21.32 17.58
N TYR A 36 -18.05 20.27 18.23
CA TYR A 36 -17.24 19.08 18.51
C TYR A 36 -16.76 18.37 17.24
N SER A 37 -17.60 18.30 16.21
CA SER A 37 -17.23 17.72 14.92
C SER A 37 -16.13 18.53 14.25
N LEU A 38 -16.20 19.86 14.30
CA LEU A 38 -15.14 20.74 13.76
C LEU A 38 -13.81 20.54 14.49
N ILE A 39 -13.83 20.47 15.83
CA ILE A 39 -12.63 20.22 16.63
C ILE A 39 -12.04 18.85 16.28
N LEU A 40 -12.87 17.81 16.22
CA LEU A 40 -12.41 16.47 15.84
C LEU A 40 -11.79 16.48 14.45
N PHE A 41 -12.44 17.11 13.47
CA PHE A 41 -11.92 17.19 12.11
C PHE A 41 -10.60 17.97 12.03
N TYR A 42 -10.47 19.05 12.81
CA TYR A 42 -9.20 19.76 12.95
C TYR A 42 -8.12 18.81 13.47
N VAL A 43 -8.33 18.10 14.57
CA VAL A 43 -7.36 17.21 15.20
C VAL A 43 -6.88 16.13 14.21
N ILE A 44 -7.80 15.43 13.56
CA ILE A 44 -7.45 14.34 12.62
C ILE A 44 -6.77 14.84 11.34
N SER A 45 -6.84 16.15 11.07
CA SER A 45 -6.16 16.79 9.94
C SER A 45 -4.77 17.33 10.30
N THR A 46 -4.35 17.24 11.57
CA THR A 46 -3.02 17.70 11.98
C THR A 46 -1.93 16.66 11.70
N PRO A 47 -0.70 17.09 11.33
CA PRO A 47 0.45 16.20 11.20
C PRO A 47 0.73 15.39 12.46
N ILE A 48 0.58 16.00 13.66
CA ILE A 48 0.81 15.32 14.93
C ILE A 48 -0.08 14.09 15.10
N PHE A 49 -1.38 14.22 14.86
CA PHE A 49 -2.32 13.10 14.95
C PHE A 49 -2.07 12.07 13.87
N SER A 50 -1.88 12.53 12.62
CA SER A 50 -1.66 11.63 11.50
C SER A 50 -0.35 10.84 11.61
N ASN A 51 0.72 11.44 12.14
CA ASN A 51 1.96 10.75 12.42
C ASN A 51 1.80 9.71 13.53
N PHE A 52 1.06 10.05 14.59
CA PHE A 52 0.76 9.13 15.68
C PHE A 52 0.03 7.87 15.18
N ILE A 53 -1.08 8.04 14.46
CA ILE A 53 -1.87 6.90 13.96
C ILE A 53 -1.11 6.10 12.89
N MET A 54 -0.35 6.78 12.01
CA MET A 54 0.45 6.13 10.99
C MET A 54 1.57 5.28 11.60
N LYS A 55 2.21 5.74 12.67
CA LYS A 55 3.21 4.96 13.39
C LYS A 55 2.65 3.62 13.90
N GLN A 56 1.39 3.59 14.36
CA GLN A 56 0.75 2.34 14.80
C GLN A 56 0.53 1.37 13.63
N VAL A 57 0.39 1.88 12.42
CA VAL A 57 0.16 1.08 11.22
C VAL A 57 1.45 0.59 10.60
N GLU A 58 2.47 1.43 10.52
CA GLU A 58 3.79 1.10 9.95
C GLU A 58 4.66 0.28 10.90
N GLY A 59 4.45 0.45 12.21
CA GLY A 59 5.35 -0.09 13.24
C GLY A 59 6.67 0.68 13.28
N GLU A 60 7.66 0.08 13.89
CA GLU A 60 8.98 0.68 13.96
C GLU A 60 9.71 0.58 12.63
N TYR A 61 10.53 1.59 12.37
CA TYR A 61 11.44 1.59 11.22
C TYR A 61 12.66 0.75 11.60
N GLU A 62 12.80 -0.38 10.96
CA GLU A 62 14.01 -1.19 11.03
C GLU A 62 14.85 -0.91 9.78
N PHE A 63 16.07 -0.43 9.99
CA PHE A 63 17.03 -0.31 8.90
C PHE A 63 17.58 -1.69 8.60
N GLU A 64 16.99 -2.37 7.63
CA GLU A 64 17.48 -3.66 7.16
C GLU A 64 18.66 -3.45 6.22
N ASN A 65 19.85 -3.86 6.68
CA ASN A 65 21.00 -3.94 5.80
C ASN A 65 20.82 -5.15 4.86
N PHE A 66 20.82 -4.92 3.55
CA PHE A 66 20.73 -5.99 2.55
C PHE A 66 21.71 -7.15 2.80
N LYS A 67 22.91 -6.86 3.33
CA LYS A 67 23.90 -7.90 3.62
C LYS A 67 23.41 -8.93 4.62
N ASN A 68 22.63 -8.50 5.61
CA ASN A 68 22.15 -9.36 6.70
C ASN A 68 20.85 -10.09 6.37
N LEU A 69 20.16 -9.67 5.30
CA LEU A 69 18.90 -10.30 4.89
C LEU A 69 19.16 -11.72 4.37
N LYS A 70 18.41 -12.71 4.86
CA LYS A 70 18.48 -14.09 4.41
C LYS A 70 18.04 -14.21 2.96
N LYS A 71 18.61 -15.16 2.23
CA LYS A 71 18.14 -15.52 0.89
C LYS A 71 16.72 -16.12 0.97
N ALA A 72 15.96 -15.93 -0.07
CA ALA A 72 14.61 -16.45 -0.23
C ALA A 72 14.44 -17.16 -1.58
N ASP A 73 13.35 -17.90 -1.73
CA ASP A 73 12.98 -18.56 -2.99
C ASP A 73 12.57 -17.53 -4.04
N ALA A 74 11.91 -16.43 -3.61
CA ALA A 74 11.51 -15.35 -4.51
C ALA A 74 11.47 -13.99 -3.79
N ILE A 75 11.71 -12.91 -4.55
CA ILE A 75 11.39 -11.54 -4.17
C ILE A 75 10.02 -11.23 -4.77
N VAL A 76 9.03 -10.89 -3.93
CA VAL A 76 7.67 -10.57 -4.38
C VAL A 76 7.42 -9.07 -4.19
N VAL A 77 7.22 -8.37 -5.29
CA VAL A 77 6.96 -6.92 -5.31
C VAL A 77 5.48 -6.71 -5.60
N LEU A 78 4.76 -6.13 -4.63
CA LEU A 78 3.33 -5.87 -4.78
C LEU A 78 3.08 -4.64 -5.65
N SER A 79 2.04 -4.73 -6.48
CA SER A 79 1.54 -3.64 -7.33
C SER A 79 0.90 -2.47 -6.55
N GLY A 80 0.39 -1.48 -7.25
CA GLY A 80 -0.29 -0.31 -6.69
C GLY A 80 0.64 0.90 -6.57
N MET A 81 1.68 0.97 -7.37
CA MET A 81 2.66 2.05 -7.38
C MET A 81 2.60 2.93 -8.63
N MET A 82 1.71 2.66 -9.58
CA MET A 82 1.62 3.47 -10.79
C MET A 82 0.18 3.66 -11.27
N ARG A 83 -0.01 4.68 -12.10
CA ARG A 83 -1.22 4.90 -12.88
C ARG A 83 -0.89 4.72 -14.35
N ILE A 84 -1.63 3.84 -15.01
CA ILE A 84 -1.50 3.56 -16.43
C ILE A 84 -2.62 4.30 -17.15
N ASN A 85 -2.27 5.23 -18.03
CA ASN A 85 -3.20 5.92 -18.91
C ASN A 85 -2.99 5.37 -20.32
N GLU A 86 -3.96 4.58 -20.79
CA GLU A 86 -3.91 3.92 -22.11
C GLU A 86 -4.49 4.82 -23.18
N PHE A 87 -3.82 4.90 -24.32
CA PHE A 87 -4.25 5.56 -25.55
C PHE A 87 -4.48 4.48 -26.63
N GLU A 88 -4.96 4.85 -27.80
CA GLU A 88 -5.31 3.88 -28.86
C GLU A 88 -4.17 2.91 -29.20
N ASN A 89 -2.92 3.38 -29.27
CA ASN A 89 -1.76 2.59 -29.66
C ASN A 89 -0.56 2.72 -28.71
N ASP A 90 -0.73 3.37 -27.53
CA ASP A 90 0.34 3.63 -26.60
C ASP A 90 -0.20 3.74 -25.18
N TYR A 91 0.68 3.82 -24.17
CA TYR A 91 0.32 4.08 -22.81
C TYR A 91 1.30 5.03 -22.13
N LYS A 92 0.79 5.89 -21.27
CA LYS A 92 1.58 6.78 -20.43
C LYS A 92 1.53 6.32 -18.99
N ILE A 93 2.70 6.17 -18.39
CA ILE A 93 2.85 5.74 -17.00
C ILE A 93 3.12 6.97 -16.12
N GLU A 94 2.37 7.06 -15.03
CA GLU A 94 2.65 8.02 -13.97
C GLU A 94 2.97 7.24 -12.68
N TRP A 95 4.22 7.33 -12.25
CA TRP A 95 4.67 6.71 -11.02
C TRP A 95 4.10 7.44 -9.81
N GLY A 96 3.54 6.68 -8.89
CA GLY A 96 3.24 7.14 -7.53
C GLY A 96 4.47 6.95 -6.65
N ASP A 97 4.54 5.81 -5.98
CA ASP A 97 5.67 5.46 -5.12
C ASP A 97 6.46 4.30 -5.74
N ALA A 98 7.60 4.63 -6.34
CA ALA A 98 8.46 3.65 -7.02
C ALA A 98 9.41 2.88 -6.08
N ASP A 99 9.41 3.17 -4.78
CA ASP A 99 10.34 2.56 -3.82
C ASP A 99 10.24 1.03 -3.82
N ARG A 100 9.04 0.47 -3.98
CA ARG A 100 8.84 -0.99 -4.06
C ARG A 100 9.62 -1.59 -5.23
N PHE A 101 9.51 -0.97 -6.40
CA PHE A 101 10.19 -1.43 -7.61
C PHE A 101 11.71 -1.38 -7.44
N PHE A 102 12.25 -0.20 -7.08
CA PHE A 102 13.71 -0.04 -6.96
C PHE A 102 14.30 -0.94 -5.89
N LYS A 103 13.62 -1.10 -4.75
CA LYS A 103 14.10 -2.00 -3.70
C LYS A 103 13.99 -3.48 -4.09
N GLY A 104 12.98 -3.86 -4.87
CA GLY A 104 12.91 -5.19 -5.47
C GLY A 104 14.13 -5.49 -6.37
N ILE A 105 14.48 -4.53 -7.25
CA ILE A 105 15.66 -4.64 -8.12
C ILE A 105 16.97 -4.69 -7.30
N GLU A 106 17.12 -3.83 -6.29
CA GLU A 106 18.28 -3.86 -5.41
C GLU A 106 18.45 -5.22 -4.72
N LEU A 107 17.37 -5.78 -4.16
CA LEU A 107 17.38 -7.10 -3.53
C LEU A 107 17.82 -8.21 -4.51
N TYR A 108 17.35 -8.17 -5.74
CA TYR A 108 17.77 -9.09 -6.80
C TYR A 108 19.27 -8.93 -7.09
N ASN A 109 19.75 -7.70 -7.29
CA ASN A 109 21.16 -7.41 -7.56
C ASN A 109 22.09 -7.81 -6.40
N PHE A 110 21.59 -7.80 -5.15
CA PHE A 110 22.29 -8.34 -3.98
C PHE A 110 22.16 -9.86 -3.83
N ASN A 111 21.68 -10.57 -4.86
CA ASN A 111 21.51 -12.02 -4.88
C ASN A 111 20.69 -12.57 -3.69
N LYS A 112 19.63 -11.85 -3.29
CA LYS A 112 18.74 -12.30 -2.23
C LYS A 112 17.74 -13.34 -2.71
N SER A 113 17.47 -13.37 -4.01
CA SER A 113 16.83 -14.44 -4.76
C SER A 113 17.24 -14.37 -6.23
N ASN A 114 17.14 -15.49 -6.91
CA ASN A 114 17.29 -15.56 -8.38
C ASN A 114 15.93 -15.36 -9.10
N VAL A 115 14.84 -15.20 -8.35
CA VAL A 115 13.50 -15.00 -8.91
C VAL A 115 12.91 -13.73 -8.33
N ILE A 116 12.43 -12.85 -9.21
CA ILE A 116 11.63 -11.68 -8.85
C ILE A 116 10.22 -11.81 -9.43
N VAL A 117 9.23 -11.62 -8.60
CA VAL A 117 7.79 -11.71 -8.95
C VAL A 117 7.19 -10.33 -8.86
N PHE A 118 6.61 -9.84 -9.95
CA PHE A 118 5.76 -8.66 -9.95
C PHE A 118 4.30 -9.08 -10.00
N THR A 119 3.48 -8.51 -9.12
CA THR A 119 2.05 -8.80 -9.15
C THR A 119 1.36 -8.00 -10.26
N GLY A 120 0.45 -8.66 -10.99
CA GLY A 120 -0.27 -8.11 -12.15
C GLY A 120 -1.44 -7.22 -11.76
N GLY A 121 -1.18 -6.19 -10.92
CA GLY A 121 -2.22 -5.28 -10.43
C GLY A 121 -2.95 -4.55 -11.54
N LYS A 122 -4.27 -4.49 -11.43
CA LYS A 122 -5.15 -3.66 -12.28
C LYS A 122 -6.12 -2.85 -11.44
N SER A 123 -6.38 -1.63 -11.89
CA SER A 123 -7.46 -0.84 -11.31
C SER A 123 -8.81 -1.35 -11.83
N PRO A 124 -9.80 -1.66 -10.97
CA PRO A 124 -11.12 -2.06 -11.44
C PRO A 124 -11.89 -0.92 -12.13
N TYR A 125 -11.43 0.31 -11.99
CA TYR A 125 -12.00 1.49 -12.62
C TYR A 125 -11.34 1.84 -13.96
N ASN A 126 -10.18 1.24 -14.25
CA ASN A 126 -9.45 1.48 -15.49
C ASN A 126 -9.28 0.15 -16.23
N LYS A 127 -9.91 0.02 -17.38
CA LYS A 127 -9.89 -1.20 -18.21
C LYS A 127 -8.67 -1.20 -19.13
N THR A 128 -7.47 -1.07 -18.55
CA THR A 128 -6.24 -1.20 -19.34
C THR A 128 -6.05 -2.65 -19.80
N LYS A 129 -5.53 -2.82 -21.02
CA LYS A 129 -5.14 -4.14 -21.56
C LYS A 129 -3.91 -4.68 -20.85
N ILE A 130 -3.02 -3.77 -20.44
CA ILE A 130 -1.73 -4.08 -19.81
C ILE A 130 -1.86 -4.01 -18.28
N SER A 131 -1.22 -4.93 -17.58
CA SER A 131 -1.15 -4.90 -16.12
C SER A 131 0.06 -4.09 -15.63
N GLU A 132 0.05 -3.72 -14.36
CA GLU A 132 1.22 -3.09 -13.73
C GLU A 132 2.44 -4.02 -13.75
N GLY A 133 2.24 -5.32 -13.54
CA GLY A 133 3.31 -6.32 -13.60
C GLY A 133 4.01 -6.39 -14.96
N ASP A 134 3.26 -6.27 -16.07
CA ASP A 134 3.84 -6.26 -17.42
C ASP A 134 4.80 -5.10 -17.61
N ILE A 135 4.39 -3.91 -17.16
CA ILE A 135 5.21 -2.69 -17.22
C ILE A 135 6.44 -2.81 -16.33
N LEU A 136 6.27 -3.33 -15.10
CA LEU A 136 7.38 -3.52 -14.17
C LEU A 136 8.42 -4.50 -14.74
N LYS A 137 7.99 -5.55 -15.45
CA LYS A 137 8.89 -6.47 -16.15
C LYS A 137 9.75 -5.73 -17.18
N GLU A 138 9.13 -4.92 -18.03
CA GLU A 138 9.87 -4.15 -19.05
C GLU A 138 10.94 -3.25 -18.41
N TYR A 139 10.57 -2.54 -17.34
CA TYR A 139 11.52 -1.70 -16.60
C TYR A 139 12.61 -2.54 -15.93
N ALA A 140 12.27 -3.66 -15.29
CA ALA A 140 13.23 -4.52 -14.62
C ALA A 140 14.33 -5.03 -15.58
N ILE A 141 13.94 -5.42 -16.80
CA ILE A 141 14.91 -5.83 -17.84
C ILE A 141 15.85 -4.66 -18.17
N ARG A 142 15.33 -3.45 -18.33
CA ARG A 142 16.14 -2.24 -18.57
C ARG A 142 17.09 -1.91 -17.41
N PHE A 143 16.76 -2.32 -16.18
CA PHE A 143 17.59 -2.19 -14.98
C PHE A 143 18.50 -3.41 -14.73
N GLY A 144 18.63 -4.32 -15.72
CA GLY A 144 19.61 -5.41 -15.71
C GLY A 144 19.13 -6.69 -15.04
N VAL A 145 17.85 -6.82 -14.73
CA VAL A 145 17.29 -8.11 -14.30
C VAL A 145 17.14 -9.00 -15.52
N LYS A 146 17.58 -10.25 -15.42
CA LYS A 146 17.44 -11.21 -16.52
C LYS A 146 15.97 -11.54 -16.75
N GLU A 147 15.56 -11.62 -18.00
CA GLU A 147 14.15 -11.86 -18.33
C GLU A 147 13.65 -13.21 -17.81
N GLU A 148 14.49 -14.24 -17.85
CA GLU A 148 14.16 -15.58 -17.34
C GLU A 148 13.95 -15.64 -15.83
N ASP A 149 14.46 -14.65 -15.07
CA ASP A 149 14.34 -14.57 -13.62
C ASP A 149 13.08 -13.76 -13.19
N ILE A 150 12.35 -13.16 -14.16
CA ILE A 150 11.17 -12.34 -13.88
C ILE A 150 9.89 -13.15 -14.10
N LEU A 151 9.08 -13.23 -13.07
CA LEU A 151 7.74 -13.81 -13.15
C LEU A 151 6.67 -12.71 -12.93
N ILE A 152 5.54 -12.84 -13.61
CA ILE A 152 4.38 -11.96 -13.46
C ILE A 152 3.18 -12.82 -13.08
N THR A 153 2.41 -12.38 -12.09
CA THR A 153 1.16 -13.06 -11.75
C THR A 153 0.09 -12.75 -12.79
N LYS A 154 -0.95 -13.58 -12.84
CA LYS A 154 -2.21 -13.20 -13.50
C LYS A 154 -2.72 -11.85 -12.97
N GLU A 155 -3.67 -11.26 -13.68
CA GLU A 155 -4.33 -10.03 -13.27
C GLU A 155 -4.99 -10.16 -11.90
N VAL A 156 -4.77 -9.15 -11.05
CA VAL A 156 -5.27 -9.10 -9.67
C VAL A 156 -5.84 -7.72 -9.36
N LEU A 157 -6.85 -7.69 -8.49
CA LEU A 157 -7.59 -6.47 -8.17
C LEU A 157 -7.45 -6.02 -6.72
N ASN A 158 -6.91 -6.86 -5.87
CA ASN A 158 -6.69 -6.59 -4.44
C ASN A 158 -5.60 -7.50 -3.88
N THR A 159 -5.14 -7.21 -2.66
CA THR A 159 -4.01 -7.93 -2.04
C THR A 159 -4.31 -9.40 -1.71
N SER A 160 -5.55 -9.75 -1.47
CA SER A 160 -5.92 -11.16 -1.31
C SER A 160 -5.70 -11.92 -2.61
N ASP A 161 -6.17 -11.35 -3.74
CA ASP A 161 -5.96 -11.94 -5.07
C ASP A 161 -4.45 -12.04 -5.40
N GLU A 162 -3.64 -11.02 -5.00
CA GLU A 162 -2.18 -11.04 -5.15
C GLU A 162 -1.58 -12.26 -4.44
N SER A 163 -1.98 -12.52 -3.19
CA SER A 163 -1.44 -13.64 -2.41
C SER A 163 -1.79 -15.00 -3.02
N TYR A 164 -3.01 -15.16 -3.53
CA TYR A 164 -3.42 -16.38 -4.24
C TYR A 164 -2.68 -16.53 -5.58
N ALA A 165 -2.55 -15.45 -6.34
CA ALA A 165 -1.89 -15.48 -7.64
C ALA A 165 -0.40 -15.81 -7.53
N VAL A 166 0.29 -15.31 -6.49
CA VAL A 166 1.68 -15.67 -6.22
C VAL A 166 1.79 -17.14 -5.82
N LYS A 167 0.90 -17.64 -4.96
CA LYS A 167 0.87 -19.07 -4.62
C LYS A 167 0.65 -19.96 -5.84
N ASP A 168 -0.26 -19.59 -6.74
CA ASP A 168 -0.51 -20.31 -7.98
C ASP A 168 0.74 -20.34 -8.89
N LEU A 169 1.53 -19.27 -8.89
CA LEU A 169 2.67 -19.06 -9.76
C LEU A 169 3.95 -19.80 -9.26
N ILE A 170 4.29 -19.68 -7.98
CA ILE A 170 5.53 -20.22 -7.40
C ILE A 170 5.32 -21.41 -6.46
N GLY A 171 4.07 -21.84 -6.26
CA GLY A 171 3.71 -22.90 -5.32
C GLY A 171 3.62 -22.41 -3.88
N ASN A 172 3.16 -23.29 -2.98
CA ASN A 172 3.08 -23.02 -1.54
C ASN A 172 4.40 -23.29 -0.82
N LYS A 173 4.47 -22.97 0.49
CA LYS A 173 5.60 -23.25 1.39
C LYS A 173 6.94 -22.67 0.92
N LYS A 174 6.88 -21.57 0.17
CA LYS A 174 8.07 -20.83 -0.25
C LYS A 174 8.44 -19.76 0.76
N THR A 175 9.73 -19.55 0.98
CA THR A 175 10.24 -18.37 1.67
C THR A 175 10.29 -17.22 0.68
N ILE A 176 9.59 -16.14 0.96
CA ILE A 176 9.54 -14.97 0.07
C ILE A 176 10.00 -13.70 0.80
N ILE A 177 10.73 -12.84 0.10
CA ILE A 177 10.94 -11.46 0.54
C ILE A 177 9.80 -10.65 -0.05
N LEU A 178 8.89 -10.19 0.82
CA LEU A 178 7.72 -9.42 0.41
C LEU A 178 8.03 -7.93 0.47
N VAL A 179 8.01 -7.24 -0.68
CA VAL A 179 8.31 -5.82 -0.81
C VAL A 179 7.02 -5.04 -1.02
N THR A 180 6.68 -4.18 -0.07
CA THR A 180 5.52 -3.29 -0.14
C THR A 180 5.66 -2.11 0.81
N SER A 181 4.76 -1.10 0.70
CA SER A 181 4.75 0.07 1.60
C SER A 181 4.60 -0.35 3.06
N ALA A 182 5.31 0.35 3.96
CA ALA A 182 5.35 0.04 5.38
C ALA A 182 3.95 -0.01 6.01
N PHE A 183 3.08 0.95 5.67
CA PHE A 183 1.72 0.99 6.18
C PHE A 183 0.88 -0.22 5.75
N HIS A 184 1.20 -0.83 4.60
CA HIS A 184 0.50 -1.97 4.02
C HIS A 184 1.05 -3.33 4.47
N MET A 185 2.30 -3.38 4.93
CA MET A 185 3.05 -4.62 5.17
C MET A 185 2.34 -5.60 6.10
N SER A 186 1.80 -5.15 7.20
CA SER A 186 1.16 -6.05 8.19
C SER A 186 0.02 -6.86 7.57
N ARG A 187 -0.87 -6.19 6.79
CA ARG A 187 -1.98 -6.84 6.11
C ARG A 187 -1.51 -7.76 4.98
N ALA A 188 -0.56 -7.30 4.17
CA ALA A 188 -0.01 -8.10 3.10
C ALA A 188 0.67 -9.37 3.64
N LYS A 189 1.57 -9.23 4.61
CA LYS A 189 2.26 -10.36 5.25
C LYS A 189 1.28 -11.43 5.71
N SER A 190 0.26 -11.06 6.49
CA SER A 190 -0.71 -12.03 6.99
C SER A 190 -1.47 -12.76 5.87
N LEU A 191 -1.82 -12.07 4.77
CA LEU A 191 -2.48 -12.71 3.64
C LEU A 191 -1.56 -13.73 2.93
N PHE A 192 -0.28 -13.42 2.76
CA PHE A 192 0.68 -14.34 2.17
C PHE A 192 1.00 -15.53 3.09
N GLU A 193 1.10 -15.31 4.41
CA GLU A 193 1.27 -16.39 5.39
C GLU A 193 0.05 -17.32 5.44
N LYS A 194 -1.17 -16.80 5.28
CA LYS A 194 -2.39 -17.61 5.12
C LYS A 194 -2.34 -18.51 3.87
N GLN A 195 -1.58 -18.13 2.83
CA GLN A 195 -1.33 -18.97 1.67
C GLN A 195 -0.22 -20.01 1.88
N GLY A 196 0.40 -20.03 3.06
CA GLY A 196 1.43 -20.98 3.45
C GLY A 196 2.86 -20.55 3.14
N HIS A 197 3.10 -19.30 2.75
CA HIS A 197 4.45 -18.77 2.56
C HIS A 197 5.11 -18.41 3.89
N ILE A 198 6.44 -18.52 3.94
CA ILE A 198 7.26 -17.91 4.99
C ILE A 198 7.65 -16.52 4.49
N VAL A 199 7.16 -15.48 5.16
CA VAL A 199 7.32 -14.10 4.70
C VAL A 199 8.42 -13.39 5.47
N ILE A 200 9.46 -12.96 4.73
CA ILE A 200 10.45 -11.98 5.18
C ILE A 200 9.95 -10.61 4.73
N PRO A 201 9.45 -9.75 5.64
CA PRO A 201 8.91 -8.46 5.25
C PRO A 201 10.05 -7.50 4.88
N TYR A 202 9.92 -6.79 3.76
CA TYR A 202 10.79 -5.70 3.38
C TYR A 202 9.96 -4.42 3.18
N LYS A 203 9.93 -3.58 4.21
CA LYS A 203 9.13 -2.35 4.26
C LYS A 203 9.81 -1.24 3.50
N VAL A 204 9.05 -0.56 2.64
CA VAL A 204 9.48 0.65 1.90
C VAL A 204 8.40 1.72 2.03
N ASP A 205 8.58 2.89 1.44
CA ASP A 205 7.56 3.94 1.37
C ASP A 205 6.95 4.25 2.76
N PHE A 206 7.81 4.56 3.73
CA PHE A 206 7.36 5.04 5.03
C PHE A 206 6.76 6.44 4.91
N LYS A 207 5.58 6.63 5.45
CA LYS A 207 4.90 7.94 5.47
C LYS A 207 5.27 8.78 6.69
N ASN A 208 5.86 8.14 7.71
CA ASN A 208 6.38 8.84 8.87
C ASN A 208 7.87 9.13 8.74
N PRO A 209 8.35 10.27 9.28
CA PRO A 209 9.77 10.53 9.38
C PRO A 209 10.44 9.53 10.33
N LEU A 210 11.69 9.16 10.03
CA LEU A 210 12.49 8.24 10.83
C LEU A 210 12.71 8.72 12.28
N LYS A 211 12.89 10.01 12.44
CA LYS A 211 13.02 10.67 13.74
C LYS A 211 11.92 11.70 13.88
N PHE A 212 11.10 11.52 14.90
CA PHE A 212 10.05 12.47 15.21
C PHE A 212 10.65 13.62 16.04
N SER A 213 10.58 14.83 15.51
CA SER A 213 10.86 16.06 16.24
C SER A 213 9.60 16.93 16.20
N TRP A 214 9.25 17.52 17.33
CA TRP A 214 8.10 18.38 17.45
C TRP A 214 8.37 19.75 16.85
N HIS A 215 7.52 20.20 15.94
CA HIS A 215 7.55 21.53 15.38
C HIS A 215 6.16 22.16 15.50
N PHE A 216 6.11 23.48 15.64
CA PHE A 216 4.82 24.20 15.72
C PHE A 216 3.90 23.89 14.52
N ILE A 217 4.47 23.69 13.33
CA ILE A 217 3.75 23.35 12.12
C ILE A 217 2.97 22.01 12.22
N ASP A 218 3.39 21.12 13.12
CA ASP A 218 2.71 19.81 13.29
C ASP A 218 1.33 19.94 13.94
N PHE A 219 1.04 21.09 14.53
CA PHE A 219 -0.27 21.41 15.09
C PHE A 219 -1.20 22.11 14.09
N ILE A 220 -0.71 22.48 12.91
CA ILE A 220 -1.50 23.14 11.87
C ILE A 220 -2.17 22.09 11.00
N ALA A 221 -3.52 22.12 10.94
CA ALA A 221 -4.29 21.21 10.11
C ALA A 221 -3.91 21.37 8.62
N SER A 222 -3.77 20.26 7.92
CA SER A 222 -3.36 20.24 6.52
C SER A 222 -4.02 19.10 5.75
N SER A 223 -4.14 19.25 4.42
CA SER A 223 -4.64 18.20 3.53
C SER A 223 -3.74 16.95 3.57
N GLN A 224 -2.42 17.12 3.74
CA GLN A 224 -1.49 16.01 3.88
C GLN A 224 -1.69 15.24 5.18
N GLY A 225 -1.91 15.93 6.30
CA GLY A 225 -2.24 15.31 7.58
C GLY A 225 -3.52 14.48 7.47
N LEU A 226 -4.59 15.05 6.90
CA LEU A 226 -5.84 14.35 6.69
C LEU A 226 -5.68 13.12 5.78
N ARG A 227 -4.96 13.25 4.66
CA ARG A 227 -4.70 12.13 3.75
C ARG A 227 -3.92 11.00 4.43
N LYS A 228 -2.94 11.34 5.26
CA LYS A 228 -2.17 10.35 6.04
C LYS A 228 -3.07 9.62 7.04
N THR A 229 -3.94 10.34 7.73
CA THR A 229 -4.96 9.76 8.62
C THR A 229 -5.89 8.81 7.87
N GLU A 230 -6.36 9.20 6.67
CA GLU A 230 -7.20 8.34 5.83
C GLU A 230 -6.49 7.05 5.42
N ILE A 231 -5.22 7.11 5.02
CA ILE A 231 -4.42 5.93 4.68
C ILE A 231 -4.33 4.99 5.90
N ALA A 232 -4.00 5.52 7.08
CA ALA A 232 -3.90 4.73 8.29
C ALA A 232 -5.22 4.07 8.67
N LEU A 233 -6.33 4.81 8.65
CA LEU A 233 -7.66 4.27 8.95
C LEU A 233 -8.08 3.20 7.94
N ARG A 234 -7.80 3.40 6.65
CA ARG A 234 -8.09 2.41 5.61
C ARG A 234 -7.35 1.10 5.87
N GLU A 235 -6.09 1.15 6.28
CA GLU A 235 -5.34 -0.05 6.63
C GLU A 235 -5.84 -0.72 7.91
N ILE A 236 -6.21 0.05 8.93
CA ILE A 236 -6.84 -0.48 10.15
C ILE A 236 -8.14 -1.22 9.80
N LEU A 237 -9.02 -0.60 9.02
CA LEU A 237 -10.27 -1.23 8.57
C LEU A 237 -10.01 -2.46 7.71
N GLY A 238 -9.00 -2.40 6.83
CA GLY A 238 -8.59 -3.55 6.03
C GLY A 238 -8.12 -4.74 6.88
N ARG A 239 -7.36 -4.48 7.93
CA ARG A 239 -6.95 -5.53 8.90
C ARG A 239 -8.17 -6.15 9.59
N PHE A 240 -9.10 -5.34 10.05
CA PHE A 240 -10.36 -5.84 10.64
C PHE A 240 -11.16 -6.70 9.65
N TYR A 241 -11.29 -6.25 8.42
CA TYR A 241 -12.04 -6.98 7.39
C TYR A 241 -11.47 -8.38 7.11
N TYR A 242 -10.14 -8.52 7.09
CA TYR A 242 -9.48 -9.80 6.89
C TYR A 242 -9.25 -10.59 8.19
N SER A 243 -9.75 -10.10 9.32
CA SER A 243 -9.55 -10.70 10.66
C SER A 243 -8.05 -10.92 10.96
N ILE A 244 -7.26 -9.87 10.77
CA ILE A 244 -5.81 -9.87 10.93
C ILE A 244 -5.41 -9.03 12.12
#